data_674dabc7aa60859fd8ad464b2deb77b8
#
_entry.id   674dabc7aa60859fd8ad464b2deb77b8
#
_cell.length_a   1.000
_cell.length_b   1.000
_cell.length_c   1.000
_cell.angle_alpha   90.00
_cell.angle_beta   90.00
_cell.angle_gamma   90.00
#
_symmetry.space_group_name_H-M   'P 1'
#
loop_
_entity.id
_entity.type
_entity.pdbx_description
1 polymer ?
#
loop_
_entity_poly.entity_id
_entity_poly.type
_entity_poly.pdbx_seq_one_letter_code
_entity_poly.pdbx_strand_id
1 'polypeptide(L)'
;MNMTRTSFFKVYGNGIVAKTLFLVAFMLCMQTINAQEDLDAKYATELPKAGTVAPDFTLSSLDGNTISLSDFKGKYVVLDFWASWCPDCIRDIPEIQSLYNDFSDKGVVFLGVSFDTDKTRWQTAVEKYDIKYPQCSELKKMREAEVAKLYGVKWIPSLVVVAPDGKVALSTVISQKVRALLSERI
;
A
#
# COMPACT_ATOMS: atom_id res chain seq x y z
N MET A 1 -45.01 43.52 53.50
CA MET A 1 -43.93 44.44 53.21
C MET A 1 -42.65 43.60 53.27
N ASN A 2 -42.32 42.87 52.24
CA ASN A 2 -41.14 41.99 52.19
C ASN A 2 -40.42 42.21 50.85
N MET A 3 -39.24 42.75 50.95
CA MET A 3 -38.31 42.91 49.79
C MET A 3 -37.54 41.62 49.56
N THR A 4 -37.73 40.99 48.42
CA THR A 4 -36.94 39.84 47.94
C THR A 4 -35.66 40.34 47.24
N ARG A 5 -34.54 40.00 47.84
CA ARG A 5 -33.19 40.19 47.27
C ARG A 5 -32.96 39.14 46.23
N THR A 6 -32.92 39.52 44.94
CA THR A 6 -32.45 38.68 43.87
C THR A 6 -30.92 38.77 43.77
N SER A 7 -30.25 37.65 44.05
CA SER A 7 -28.82 37.49 43.86
C SER A 7 -28.49 37.40 42.36
N PHE A 8 -27.75 38.36 41.83
CA PHE A 8 -27.10 38.27 40.54
C PHE A 8 -25.87 37.35 40.66
N PHE A 9 -26.00 36.12 40.22
CA PHE A 9 -24.83 35.27 39.95
C PHE A 9 -24.16 35.74 38.64
N LYS A 10 -23.01 36.36 38.80
CA LYS A 10 -22.15 36.83 37.71
C LYS A 10 -21.45 35.62 37.11
N VAL A 11 -21.93 35.12 35.98
CA VAL A 11 -21.26 34.08 35.17
C VAL A 11 -20.11 34.75 34.43
N TYR A 12 -18.94 34.83 35.06
CA TYR A 12 -17.68 35.15 34.38
C TYR A 12 -16.70 34.02 34.70
N GLY A 13 -16.45 33.15 33.72
CA GLY A 13 -15.38 32.13 33.84
C GLY A 13 -15.35 31.03 32.81
N ASN A 14 -16.41 30.83 32.02
CA ASN A 14 -16.49 29.63 31.16
C ASN A 14 -15.80 29.74 29.80
N GLY A 15 -15.37 30.93 29.35
CA GLY A 15 -14.75 31.11 28.02
C GLY A 15 -13.28 30.69 27.93
N ILE A 16 -12.53 30.86 29.05
CA ILE A 16 -11.10 30.56 29.04
C ILE A 16 -10.89 29.06 29.27
N VAL A 17 -11.63 28.46 30.20
CA VAL A 17 -11.56 27.02 30.49
C VAL A 17 -12.02 26.19 29.29
N ALA A 18 -13.07 26.60 28.56
CA ALA A 18 -13.52 25.93 27.35
C ALA A 18 -12.48 26.04 26.23
N LYS A 19 -11.85 27.21 26.05
CA LYS A 19 -10.79 27.40 25.04
C LYS A 19 -9.52 26.59 25.36
N THR A 20 -9.13 26.50 26.63
CA THR A 20 -7.98 25.68 27.05
C THR A 20 -8.27 24.19 26.91
N LEU A 21 -9.47 23.72 27.24
CA LEU A 21 -9.87 22.33 26.99
C LEU A 21 -9.89 21.97 25.50
N PHE A 22 -10.35 22.89 24.63
CA PHE A 22 -10.35 22.68 23.17
C PHE A 22 -8.93 22.63 22.59
N LEU A 23 -8.01 23.49 23.09
CA LEU A 23 -6.60 23.48 22.67
C LEU A 23 -5.87 22.22 23.14
N VAL A 24 -6.14 21.76 24.35
CA VAL A 24 -5.54 20.52 24.88
C VAL A 24 -6.09 19.29 24.14
N ALA A 25 -7.41 19.24 23.86
CA ALA A 25 -8.00 18.17 23.07
C ALA A 25 -7.50 18.17 21.63
N PHE A 26 -7.29 19.34 21.02
CA PHE A 26 -6.71 19.47 19.67
C PHE A 26 -5.23 19.07 19.63
N MET A 27 -4.44 19.44 20.66
CA MET A 27 -3.05 18.96 20.81
C MET A 27 -2.96 17.47 21.05
N LEU A 28 -3.84 16.88 21.86
CA LEU A 28 -3.91 15.42 22.07
C LEU A 28 -4.32 14.69 20.79
N CYS A 29 -5.24 15.25 19.99
CA CYS A 29 -5.63 14.69 18.69
C CYS A 29 -4.50 14.75 17.66
N MET A 30 -3.67 15.81 17.67
CA MET A 30 -2.49 15.89 16.81
C MET A 30 -1.37 14.91 17.22
N GLN A 31 -1.26 14.54 18.49
CA GLN A 31 -0.27 13.56 18.95
C GLN A 31 -0.63 12.13 18.56
N THR A 32 -1.90 11.81 18.39
CA THR A 32 -2.32 10.47 17.90
C THR A 32 -2.06 10.25 16.42
N ILE A 33 -1.92 11.32 15.62
CA ILE A 33 -1.59 11.24 14.18
C ILE A 33 -0.10 10.92 13.96
N ASN A 34 0.77 11.25 14.93
CA ASN A 34 2.23 11.00 14.83
C ASN A 34 2.70 9.65 15.38
N ALA A 35 1.80 8.80 15.87
CA ALA A 35 2.17 7.51 16.46
C ALA A 35 1.88 6.31 15.55
N GLN A 36 1.54 6.54 14.27
CA GLN A 36 1.46 5.45 13.31
C GLN A 36 2.90 5.06 12.96
N GLU A 37 3.30 3.85 13.41
CA GLU A 37 4.60 3.27 13.06
C GLU A 37 4.78 3.36 11.54
N ASP A 38 5.87 3.99 11.09
CA ASP A 38 6.15 4.06 9.64
C ASP A 38 6.60 2.67 9.18
N LEU A 39 5.63 1.88 8.71
CA LEU A 39 5.87 0.52 8.25
C LEU A 39 6.89 0.46 7.12
N ASP A 40 6.98 1.51 6.29
CA ASP A 40 8.00 1.56 5.23
C ASP A 40 9.40 1.70 5.81
N ALA A 41 9.58 2.50 6.87
CA ALA A 41 10.86 2.62 7.56
C ALA A 41 11.33 1.29 8.16
N LYS A 42 10.40 0.38 8.45
CA LYS A 42 10.69 -0.93 9.02
C LYS A 42 10.86 -2.04 7.97
N TYR A 43 9.99 -2.07 6.97
CA TYR A 43 9.85 -3.21 6.08
C TYR A 43 10.20 -2.92 4.60
N ALA A 44 10.28 -1.65 4.18
CA ALA A 44 10.57 -1.24 2.79
C ALA A 44 11.99 -0.70 2.58
N THR A 45 12.88 -0.85 3.57
CA THR A 45 14.22 -0.22 3.58
C THR A 45 15.12 -0.64 2.43
N GLU A 46 14.98 -1.88 1.95
CA GLU A 46 15.79 -2.46 0.88
C GLU A 46 15.09 -2.43 -0.49
N LEU A 47 13.81 -2.02 -0.55
CA LEU A 47 13.12 -1.84 -1.82
C LEU A 47 13.77 -0.74 -2.66
N PRO A 48 13.64 -0.79 -4.00
CA PRO A 48 14.26 0.19 -4.89
C PRO A 48 13.80 1.61 -4.56
N LYS A 49 14.73 2.55 -4.53
CA LYS A 49 14.41 3.96 -4.21
C LYS A 49 13.71 4.65 -5.36
N ALA A 50 12.77 5.54 -5.06
CA ALA A 50 12.14 6.39 -6.06
C ALA A 50 13.20 7.15 -6.90
N GLY A 51 12.96 7.20 -8.22
CA GLY A 51 13.86 7.80 -9.20
C GLY A 51 14.93 6.85 -9.76
N THR A 52 15.14 5.66 -9.16
CA THR A 52 16.04 4.64 -9.73
C THR A 52 15.35 3.87 -10.87
N VAL A 53 16.13 3.35 -11.82
CA VAL A 53 15.61 2.48 -12.89
C VAL A 53 15.10 1.18 -12.25
N ALA A 54 13.85 0.80 -12.54
CA ALA A 54 13.30 -0.47 -12.10
C ALA A 54 14.03 -1.63 -12.78
N PRO A 55 14.55 -2.62 -12.03
CA PRO A 55 15.17 -3.80 -12.62
C PRO A 55 14.20 -4.56 -13.52
N ASP A 56 14.60 -4.89 -14.74
CA ASP A 56 13.78 -5.74 -15.61
C ASP A 56 13.86 -7.20 -15.18
N PHE A 57 12.79 -7.93 -15.41
CA PHE A 57 12.69 -9.36 -15.16
C PHE A 57 11.78 -10.02 -16.19
N THR A 58 11.92 -11.33 -16.35
CA THR A 58 11.01 -12.17 -17.13
C THR A 58 10.63 -13.39 -16.31
N LEU A 59 9.35 -13.56 -16.03
CA LEU A 59 8.81 -14.64 -15.20
C LEU A 59 7.70 -15.40 -15.90
N SER A 60 7.43 -16.64 -15.46
CA SER A 60 6.35 -17.45 -15.99
C SER A 60 5.01 -17.06 -15.35
N SER A 61 3.98 -16.97 -16.19
CA SER A 61 2.59 -16.76 -15.75
C SER A 61 1.88 -18.09 -15.45
N LEU A 62 0.66 -18.00 -14.90
CA LEU A 62 -0.15 -19.19 -14.60
C LEU A 62 -0.51 -20.00 -15.84
N ASP A 63 -0.74 -19.37 -16.97
CA ASP A 63 -1.05 -20.01 -18.26
C ASP A 63 0.18 -20.56 -18.98
N GLY A 64 1.39 -20.38 -18.44
CA GLY A 64 2.64 -20.89 -18.97
C GLY A 64 3.36 -19.96 -19.96
N ASN A 65 2.79 -18.78 -20.22
CA ASN A 65 3.48 -17.73 -20.98
C ASN A 65 4.55 -17.05 -20.11
N THR A 66 5.34 -16.16 -20.72
CA THR A 66 6.28 -15.30 -20.00
C THR A 66 5.75 -13.87 -19.95
N ILE A 67 6.05 -13.18 -18.86
CA ILE A 67 5.75 -11.77 -18.64
C ILE A 67 7.05 -11.08 -18.25
N SER A 68 7.40 -10.01 -18.97
CA SER A 68 8.54 -9.14 -18.63
C SER A 68 8.03 -7.77 -18.19
N LEU A 69 8.73 -7.13 -17.25
CA LEU A 69 8.39 -5.76 -16.89
C LEU A 69 8.51 -4.83 -18.11
N SER A 70 9.49 -5.06 -18.96
CA SER A 70 9.70 -4.31 -20.21
C SER A 70 8.56 -4.38 -21.23
N ASP A 71 7.64 -5.35 -21.13
CA ASP A 71 6.44 -5.43 -21.98
C ASP A 71 5.47 -4.27 -21.72
N PHE A 72 5.60 -3.61 -20.59
CA PHE A 72 4.71 -2.54 -20.13
C PHE A 72 5.33 -1.14 -20.20
N LYS A 73 6.41 -0.95 -20.98
CA LYS A 73 7.03 0.36 -21.17
C LYS A 73 6.01 1.41 -21.61
N GLY A 74 6.14 2.62 -21.04
CA GLY A 74 5.21 3.73 -21.32
C GLY A 74 3.94 3.72 -20.48
N LYS A 75 3.78 2.76 -19.56
CA LYS A 75 2.66 2.67 -18.63
C LYS A 75 3.12 2.77 -17.19
N TYR A 76 2.20 3.17 -16.30
CA TYR A 76 2.39 2.89 -14.88
C TYR A 76 2.19 1.42 -14.62
N VAL A 77 3.11 0.79 -13.86
CA VAL A 77 3.02 -0.62 -13.46
C VAL A 77 3.07 -0.71 -11.94
N VAL A 78 2.09 -1.36 -11.35
CA VAL A 78 2.08 -1.71 -9.92
C VAL A 78 2.51 -3.17 -9.80
N LEU A 79 3.70 -3.39 -9.24
CA LEU A 79 4.18 -4.71 -8.88
C LEU A 79 3.71 -5.03 -7.47
N ASP A 80 2.94 -6.12 -7.34
CA ASP A 80 2.42 -6.64 -6.07
C ASP A 80 3.16 -7.91 -5.69
N PHE A 81 4.11 -7.82 -4.77
CA PHE A 81 4.87 -8.95 -4.25
C PHE A 81 4.12 -9.62 -3.12
N TRP A 82 3.68 -10.85 -3.33
CA TRP A 82 2.80 -11.56 -2.41
C TRP A 82 3.01 -13.08 -2.40
N ALA A 83 2.21 -13.79 -1.62
CA ALA A 83 2.12 -15.24 -1.66
C ALA A 83 0.79 -15.74 -1.06
N SER A 84 0.31 -16.90 -1.50
CA SER A 84 -0.95 -17.51 -1.00
C SER A 84 -0.91 -17.89 0.48
N TRP A 85 0.29 -18.12 1.02
CA TRP A 85 0.52 -18.47 2.43
C TRP A 85 0.75 -17.27 3.34
N CYS A 86 0.74 -16.03 2.82
CA CYS A 86 1.00 -14.81 3.56
C CYS A 86 -0.31 -14.21 4.10
N PRO A 87 -0.58 -14.24 5.42
CA PRO A 87 -1.84 -13.72 5.96
C PRO A 87 -2.03 -12.22 5.74
N ASP A 88 -0.95 -11.43 5.81
CA ASP A 88 -0.98 -9.99 5.60
C ASP A 88 -1.29 -9.66 4.15
N CYS A 89 -0.72 -10.41 3.19
CA CYS A 89 -1.03 -10.26 1.77
C CYS A 89 -2.51 -10.55 1.49
N ILE A 90 -3.04 -11.65 2.06
CA ILE A 90 -4.46 -12.02 1.91
C ILE A 90 -5.38 -10.92 2.46
N ARG A 91 -5.01 -10.31 3.58
CA ARG A 91 -5.77 -9.20 4.17
C ARG A 91 -5.75 -7.94 3.29
N ASP A 92 -4.67 -7.71 2.53
CA ASP A 92 -4.51 -6.54 1.66
C ASP A 92 -5.15 -6.73 0.25
N ILE A 93 -5.45 -7.97 -0.17
CA ILE A 93 -6.08 -8.27 -1.47
C ILE A 93 -7.27 -7.38 -1.80
N PRO A 94 -8.26 -7.14 -0.89
CA PRO A 94 -9.41 -6.29 -1.22
C PRO A 94 -9.01 -4.86 -1.60
N GLU A 95 -7.97 -4.29 -0.96
CA GLU A 95 -7.48 -2.96 -1.30
C GLU A 95 -6.76 -2.95 -2.65
N ILE A 96 -5.93 -3.96 -2.94
CA ILE A 96 -5.27 -4.08 -4.25
C ILE A 96 -6.30 -4.28 -5.38
N GLN A 97 -7.35 -5.06 -5.15
CA GLN A 97 -8.44 -5.21 -6.11
C GLN A 97 -9.21 -3.90 -6.33
N SER A 98 -9.44 -3.13 -5.26
CA SER A 98 -10.03 -1.80 -5.39
C SER A 98 -9.15 -0.87 -6.21
N LEU A 99 -7.82 -0.87 -5.97
CA LEU A 99 -6.86 -0.14 -6.81
C LEU A 99 -6.92 -0.57 -8.28
N TYR A 100 -6.93 -1.88 -8.52
CA TYR A 100 -7.04 -2.42 -9.87
C TYR A 100 -8.31 -1.94 -10.57
N ASN A 101 -9.45 -2.01 -9.91
CA ASN A 101 -10.74 -1.57 -10.47
C ASN A 101 -10.77 -0.07 -10.77
N ASP A 102 -10.14 0.75 -9.92
CA ASP A 102 -10.15 2.22 -10.05
C ASP A 102 -9.18 2.73 -11.14
N PHE A 103 -8.11 1.97 -11.45
CA PHE A 103 -7.02 2.48 -12.28
C PHE A 103 -6.67 1.65 -13.52
N SER A 104 -7.11 0.39 -13.64
CA SER A 104 -6.80 -0.43 -14.81
C SER A 104 -7.35 0.15 -16.10
N ASP A 105 -8.60 0.63 -16.11
CA ASP A 105 -9.24 1.27 -17.27
C ASP A 105 -8.60 2.60 -17.63
N LYS A 106 -7.81 3.18 -16.73
CA LYS A 106 -7.00 4.39 -16.97
C LYS A 106 -5.60 4.08 -17.48
N GLY A 107 -5.31 2.81 -17.80
CA GLY A 107 -4.07 2.35 -18.40
C GLY A 107 -2.97 1.96 -17.41
N VAL A 108 -3.26 1.90 -16.11
CA VAL A 108 -2.32 1.35 -15.11
C VAL A 108 -2.32 -0.18 -15.19
N VAL A 109 -1.14 -0.76 -15.28
CA VAL A 109 -0.94 -2.22 -15.25
C VAL A 109 -0.71 -2.66 -13.81
N PHE A 110 -1.38 -3.74 -13.40
CA PHE A 110 -1.09 -4.43 -12.16
C PHE A 110 -0.48 -5.79 -12.48
N LEU A 111 0.55 -6.18 -11.75
CA LEU A 111 1.25 -7.44 -11.95
C LEU A 111 1.57 -8.06 -10.59
N GLY A 112 0.94 -9.20 -10.29
CA GLY A 112 1.25 -9.97 -9.09
C GLY A 112 2.49 -10.82 -9.29
N VAL A 113 3.44 -10.70 -8.38
CA VAL A 113 4.68 -11.49 -8.35
C VAL A 113 4.61 -12.39 -7.13
N SER A 114 4.31 -13.68 -7.37
CA SER A 114 4.10 -14.65 -6.29
C SER A 114 5.38 -15.35 -5.87
N PHE A 115 5.54 -15.55 -4.55
CA PHE A 115 6.59 -16.37 -3.94
C PHE A 115 6.08 -17.76 -3.49
N ASP A 116 5.00 -18.23 -4.11
CA ASP A 116 4.58 -19.62 -3.96
C ASP A 116 5.56 -20.58 -4.63
N THR A 117 5.76 -21.74 -4.04
CA THR A 117 6.59 -22.82 -4.59
C THR A 117 5.75 -23.93 -5.25
N ASP A 118 4.43 -23.84 -5.11
CA ASP A 118 3.46 -24.80 -5.62
C ASP A 118 2.47 -24.05 -6.52
N LYS A 119 2.51 -24.35 -7.83
CA LYS A 119 1.66 -23.71 -8.82
C LYS A 119 0.17 -23.91 -8.55
N THR A 120 -0.22 -25.09 -8.06
CA THR A 120 -1.63 -25.40 -7.79
C THR A 120 -2.17 -24.57 -6.63
N ARG A 121 -1.38 -24.41 -5.55
CA ARG A 121 -1.77 -23.55 -4.42
C ARG A 121 -1.87 -22.11 -4.82
N TRP A 122 -0.92 -21.61 -5.60
CA TRP A 122 -0.94 -20.27 -6.14
C TRP A 122 -2.18 -20.04 -7.01
N GLN A 123 -2.45 -20.91 -7.99
CA GLN A 123 -3.64 -20.83 -8.83
C GLN A 123 -4.94 -20.86 -8.02
N THR A 124 -5.04 -21.80 -7.06
CA THR A 124 -6.20 -21.90 -6.16
C THR A 124 -6.45 -20.59 -5.38
N ALA A 125 -5.37 -19.93 -4.93
CA ALA A 125 -5.50 -18.66 -4.23
C ALA A 125 -5.96 -17.53 -5.18
N VAL A 126 -5.40 -17.44 -6.39
CA VAL A 126 -5.82 -16.46 -7.40
C VAL A 126 -7.31 -16.62 -7.73
N GLU A 127 -7.76 -17.86 -7.92
CA GLU A 127 -9.18 -18.17 -8.18
C GLU A 127 -10.06 -17.87 -6.97
N LYS A 128 -9.66 -18.33 -5.78
CA LYS A 128 -10.41 -18.16 -4.53
C LYS A 128 -10.65 -16.68 -4.17
N TYR A 129 -9.64 -15.87 -4.36
CA TYR A 129 -9.70 -14.45 -4.05
C TYR A 129 -10.09 -13.59 -5.25
N ASP A 130 -10.41 -14.21 -6.40
CA ASP A 130 -10.87 -13.53 -7.62
C ASP A 130 -9.90 -12.45 -8.11
N ILE A 131 -8.58 -12.73 -8.04
CA ILE A 131 -7.54 -11.78 -8.47
C ILE A 131 -7.56 -11.68 -9.99
N LYS A 132 -7.87 -10.48 -10.51
CA LYS A 132 -8.13 -10.26 -11.95
C LYS A 132 -6.91 -9.83 -12.75
N TYR A 133 -5.88 -9.33 -12.10
CA TYR A 133 -4.66 -8.85 -12.78
C TYR A 133 -3.68 -10.01 -13.05
N PRO A 134 -2.83 -9.88 -14.09
CA PRO A 134 -1.82 -10.87 -14.46
C PRO A 134 -0.94 -11.27 -13.28
N GLN A 135 -0.57 -12.54 -13.26
CA GLN A 135 0.21 -13.14 -12.20
C GLN A 135 1.45 -13.83 -12.77
N CYS A 136 2.60 -13.66 -12.13
CA CYS A 136 3.84 -14.35 -12.51
C CYS A 136 4.61 -14.85 -11.29
N SER A 137 5.49 -15.84 -11.48
CA SER A 137 6.29 -16.44 -10.42
C SER A 137 7.51 -17.18 -10.95
N GLU A 138 8.56 -17.28 -10.12
CA GLU A 138 9.66 -18.24 -10.30
C GLU A 138 9.36 -19.61 -9.70
N LEU A 139 8.26 -19.77 -8.97
CA LEU A 139 7.94 -20.92 -8.10
C LEU A 139 9.05 -21.24 -7.10
N LYS A 140 9.68 -20.19 -6.57
CA LYS A 140 10.74 -20.25 -5.57
C LYS A 140 10.34 -19.54 -4.28
N LYS A 141 10.90 -19.99 -3.17
CA LYS A 141 10.77 -19.23 -1.92
C LYS A 141 11.32 -17.81 -2.08
N MET A 142 10.71 -16.85 -1.43
CA MET A 142 11.10 -15.43 -1.52
C MET A 142 12.63 -15.21 -1.37
N ARG A 143 13.29 -15.89 -0.41
CA ARG A 143 14.73 -15.75 -0.19
C ARG A 143 15.61 -16.34 -1.30
N GLU A 144 15.05 -17.21 -2.14
CA GLU A 144 15.74 -17.93 -3.22
C GLU A 144 15.42 -17.30 -4.59
N ALA A 145 14.30 -16.58 -4.70
CA ALA A 145 13.84 -15.96 -5.93
C ALA A 145 14.77 -14.82 -6.36
N GLU A 146 15.16 -14.82 -7.65
CA GLU A 146 16.03 -13.77 -8.19
C GLU A 146 15.32 -12.42 -8.23
N VAL A 147 14.01 -12.40 -8.54
CA VAL A 147 13.23 -11.18 -8.54
C VAL A 147 13.16 -10.54 -7.14
N ALA A 148 13.11 -11.34 -6.07
CA ALA A 148 13.16 -10.83 -4.71
C ALA A 148 14.50 -10.16 -4.39
N LYS A 149 15.60 -10.74 -4.87
CA LYS A 149 16.95 -10.16 -4.72
C LYS A 149 17.10 -8.88 -5.52
N LEU A 150 16.62 -8.86 -6.77
CA LEU A 150 16.66 -7.69 -7.66
C LEU A 150 15.91 -6.49 -7.06
N TYR A 151 14.76 -6.75 -6.44
CA TYR A 151 13.91 -5.71 -5.85
C TYR A 151 14.15 -5.50 -4.36
N GLY A 152 15.12 -6.19 -3.75
CA GLY A 152 15.39 -6.07 -2.31
C GLY A 152 14.19 -6.47 -1.43
N VAL A 153 13.31 -7.36 -1.91
CA VAL A 153 12.10 -7.78 -1.18
C VAL A 153 12.49 -8.68 -0.02
N LYS A 154 12.31 -8.19 1.19
CA LYS A 154 12.57 -8.90 2.46
C LYS A 154 11.29 -9.18 3.23
N TRP A 155 10.21 -8.52 2.88
CA TRP A 155 8.91 -8.60 3.49
C TRP A 155 7.82 -8.63 2.43
N ILE A 156 6.69 -9.27 2.70
CA ILE A 156 5.47 -9.22 1.89
C ILE A 156 4.24 -8.99 2.81
N PRO A 157 3.23 -8.23 2.34
CA PRO A 157 3.15 -7.62 1.01
C PRO A 157 4.14 -6.47 0.81
N SER A 158 4.67 -6.35 -0.40
CA SER A 158 5.47 -5.20 -0.83
C SER A 158 4.99 -4.73 -2.20
N LEU A 159 4.93 -3.43 -2.40
CA LEU A 159 4.44 -2.81 -3.61
C LEU A 159 5.51 -1.90 -4.21
N VAL A 160 5.71 -2.01 -5.52
CA VAL A 160 6.58 -1.11 -6.27
C VAL A 160 5.81 -0.55 -7.44
N VAL A 161 5.71 0.77 -7.52
CA VAL A 161 5.10 1.46 -8.66
C VAL A 161 6.21 1.93 -9.60
N VAL A 162 6.15 1.47 -10.84
CA VAL A 162 7.07 1.88 -11.91
C VAL A 162 6.35 2.90 -12.80
N ALA A 163 6.99 4.04 -13.06
CA ALA A 163 6.47 5.10 -13.91
C ALA A 163 6.69 4.77 -15.41
N PRO A 164 6.03 5.49 -16.35
CA PRO A 164 6.16 5.25 -17.77
C PRO A 164 7.58 5.37 -18.34
N ASP A 165 8.45 6.12 -17.67
CA ASP A 165 9.88 6.26 -18.01
C ASP A 165 10.75 5.08 -17.54
N GLY A 166 10.14 4.07 -16.92
CA GLY A 166 10.83 2.88 -16.39
C GLY A 166 11.52 3.09 -15.05
N LYS A 167 11.27 4.23 -14.39
CA LYS A 167 11.82 4.47 -13.05
C LYS A 167 10.80 4.14 -11.97
N VAL A 168 11.30 3.76 -10.82
CA VAL A 168 10.51 3.56 -9.62
C VAL A 168 9.89 4.90 -9.19
N ALA A 169 8.59 4.97 -9.10
CA ALA A 169 7.86 6.13 -8.58
C ALA A 169 7.61 6.01 -7.07
N LEU A 170 7.39 4.79 -6.59
CA LEU A 170 7.13 4.50 -5.17
C LEU A 170 7.52 3.06 -4.85
N SER A 171 8.09 2.85 -3.68
CA SER A 171 8.22 1.53 -3.04
C SER A 171 7.64 1.60 -1.64
N THR A 172 6.77 0.67 -1.26
CA THR A 172 6.03 0.73 0.00
C THR A 172 5.50 -0.64 0.40
N VAL A 173 5.16 -0.80 1.67
CA VAL A 173 4.35 -1.92 2.19
C VAL A 173 2.92 -1.49 2.53
N ILE A 174 2.52 -0.28 2.11
CA ILE A 174 1.24 0.35 2.44
C ILE A 174 0.47 0.66 1.15
N SER A 175 -0.56 -0.13 0.84
CA SER A 175 -1.37 -0.01 -0.38
C SER A 175 -2.02 1.37 -0.55
N GLN A 176 -2.39 2.05 0.55
CA GLN A 176 -2.95 3.40 0.51
C GLN A 176 -1.98 4.45 -0.07
N LYS A 177 -0.67 4.26 0.08
CA LYS A 177 0.33 5.15 -0.54
C LYS A 177 0.35 5.00 -2.07
N VAL A 178 0.09 3.78 -2.58
CA VAL A 178 -0.10 3.54 -4.02
C VAL A 178 -1.31 4.28 -4.53
N ARG A 179 -2.44 4.21 -3.80
CA ARG A 179 -3.68 4.95 -4.14
C ARG A 179 -3.43 6.45 -4.22
N ALA A 180 -2.77 7.02 -3.22
CA ALA A 180 -2.45 8.44 -3.18
C ALA A 180 -1.61 8.87 -4.40
N LEU A 181 -0.54 8.10 -4.71
CA LEU A 181 0.31 8.37 -5.87
C LEU A 181 -0.46 8.31 -7.19
N LEU A 182 -1.23 7.23 -7.41
CA LEU A 182 -1.96 7.06 -8.67
C LEU A 182 -3.06 8.12 -8.84
N SER A 183 -3.75 8.49 -7.75
CA SER A 183 -4.77 9.55 -7.79
C SER A 183 -4.19 10.94 -8.10
N GLU A 184 -2.91 11.17 -7.79
CA GLU A 184 -2.22 12.42 -8.14
C GLU A 184 -1.74 12.44 -9.60
N ARG A 185 -1.43 11.25 -10.16
CA ARG A 185 -0.72 11.13 -11.45
C ARG A 185 -1.62 10.74 -12.62
N ILE A 186 -2.80 10.17 -12.34
CA ILE A 186 -3.75 9.61 -13.29
C ILE A 186 -5.11 10.30 -13.15
#